data_f407ccaea63b4ff6bfe5b7bb07d8d6f3
#
_entry.id   f407ccaea63b4ff6bfe5b7bb07d8d6f3
#
_cell.length_a   1.000
_cell.length_b   1.000
_cell.length_c   1.000
_cell.angle_alpha   90.00
_cell.angle_beta   90.00
_cell.angle_gamma   90.00
#
_symmetry.space_group_name_H-M   'P 1'
#
loop_
_entity.id
_entity.type
_entity.pdbx_description
1 polymer ?
#
loop_
_entity_poly.entity_id
_entity_poly.type
_entity_poly.pdbx_seq_one_letter_code
_entity_poly.pdbx_strand_id
1 'polypeptide(L)' 'MASEKPVVVYPPAADGGRRVRVDDQFLGIAYGPLDVAEFLRRAGIDDADEAYVAASGLIEWRGGGSGTWGTGPV' A
#
# COMPACT_ATOMS: atom_id res chain seq x y z
N MET A 1 16.47 6.70 -14.22
CA MET A 1 16.00 6.53 -14.06
C MET A 1 15.24 6.51 -13.06
N ALA A 2 14.59 6.46 -12.96
CA ALA A 2 13.81 6.72 -12.12
C ALA A 2 13.88 6.00 -11.04
N SER A 3 13.74 6.46 -10.01
CA SER A 3 13.79 5.82 -8.97
C SER A 3 12.57 5.31 -8.63
N GLU A 4 12.09 4.36 -9.14
CA GLU A 4 10.89 3.88 -8.76
C GLU A 4 10.93 3.27 -7.44
N LYS A 5 9.92 3.43 -6.62
CA LYS A 5 9.82 2.81 -5.34
C LYS A 5 9.37 1.37 -5.53
N PRO A 6 9.86 0.45 -4.69
CA PRO A 6 9.52 -0.95 -4.88
C PRO A 6 8.06 -1.27 -4.57
N VAL A 7 7.42 -0.49 -3.73
CA VAL A 7 6.03 -0.76 -3.35
C VAL A 7 5.14 0.31 -3.93
N VAL A 8 4.09 -0.08 -4.61
CA VAL A 8 3.14 0.87 -5.18
C VAL A 8 1.76 0.55 -4.66
N VAL A 9 1.09 1.55 -4.09
CA VAL A 9 -0.30 1.44 -3.66
C VAL A 9 -1.12 2.30 -4.60
N TYR A 10 -2.02 1.69 -5.34
CA TYR A 10 -2.76 2.35 -6.40
C TYR A 10 -3.93 3.13 -5.83
N PRO A 11 -4.59 3.95 -6.60
CA PRO A 11 -5.73 4.71 -6.10
C PRO A 11 -6.87 3.81 -5.66
N PRO A 12 -7.71 4.28 -4.73
CA PRO A 12 -8.84 3.48 -4.29
C PRO A 12 -9.80 3.18 -5.44
N ALA A 13 -10.28 1.97 -5.46
CA ALA A 13 -11.31 1.58 -6.40
C ALA A 13 -12.68 1.91 -5.83
N ALA A 14 -13.71 1.59 -6.57
CA ALA A 14 -15.07 1.94 -6.17
C ALA A 14 -15.46 1.31 -4.84
N ASP A 15 -14.93 0.12 -4.55
CA ASP A 15 -15.26 -0.55 -3.30
C ASP A 15 -14.33 -0.14 -2.17
N GLY A 16 -13.46 0.79 -2.40
CA GLY A 16 -12.55 1.26 -1.37
C GLY A 16 -11.22 0.56 -1.30
N GLY A 17 -11.07 -0.55 -2.00
CA GLY A 17 -9.81 -1.29 -1.96
C GLY A 17 -8.74 -0.63 -2.81
N ARG A 18 -7.50 -0.82 -2.42
CA ARG A 18 -6.37 -0.28 -3.17
C ARG A 18 -5.44 -1.43 -3.51
N ARG A 19 -5.05 -1.51 -4.78
CA ARG A 19 -4.14 -2.56 -5.20
C ARG A 19 -2.75 -2.29 -4.67
N VAL A 20 -2.07 -3.34 -4.25
CA VAL A 20 -0.71 -3.23 -3.73
C VAL A 20 0.20 -4.10 -4.59
N ARG A 21 1.28 -3.52 -5.06
CA ARG A 21 2.24 -4.23 -5.87
C ARG A 21 3.63 -4.03 -5.27
N VAL A 22 4.42 -5.09 -5.26
CA VAL A 22 5.81 -4.99 -4.85
C VAL A 22 6.64 -5.45 -6.03
N ASP A 23 7.50 -4.59 -6.50
CA ASP A 23 8.27 -4.79 -7.72
C ASP A 23 7.28 -5.10 -8.84
N ASP A 24 7.34 -6.26 -9.43
CA ASP A 24 6.44 -6.60 -10.49
C ASP A 24 5.34 -7.51 -10.04
N GLN A 25 5.18 -7.76 -8.73
CA GLN A 25 4.21 -8.70 -8.28
C GLN A 25 3.04 -8.03 -7.63
N PHE A 26 1.85 -8.33 -8.12
CA PHE A 26 0.62 -7.88 -7.48
C PHE A 26 0.39 -8.72 -6.25
N LEU A 27 0.25 -8.08 -5.10
CA LEU A 27 0.11 -8.80 -3.85
C LEU A 27 -1.33 -8.95 -3.40
N GLY A 28 -2.18 -8.02 -3.76
CA GLY A 28 -3.57 -8.11 -3.35
C GLY A 28 -4.20 -6.75 -3.24
N ILE A 29 -5.40 -6.73 -2.69
CA ILE A 29 -6.15 -5.50 -2.51
C ILE A 29 -6.25 -5.23 -1.02
N ALA A 30 -5.80 -4.06 -0.62
CA ALA A 30 -5.79 -3.65 0.77
C ALA A 30 -6.96 -2.73 1.04
N TYR A 31 -7.55 -2.84 2.19
CA TYR A 31 -8.66 -1.98 2.59
C TYR A 31 -8.25 -1.07 3.74
N GLY A 32 -7.02 -1.08 4.12
CA GLY A 32 -6.48 -0.20 5.14
C GLY A 32 -4.99 -0.43 5.29
N PRO A 33 -4.32 0.37 6.11
CA PRO A 33 -2.87 0.25 6.23
C PRO A 33 -2.41 -1.05 6.85
N LEU A 34 -3.23 -1.68 7.69
CA LEU A 34 -2.83 -2.97 8.24
C LEU A 34 -2.73 -4.03 7.17
N ASP A 35 -3.59 -3.98 6.17
CA ASP A 35 -3.51 -4.92 5.07
C ASP A 35 -2.24 -4.73 4.27
N VAL A 36 -1.86 -3.47 4.06
CA VAL A 36 -0.61 -3.19 3.35
C VAL A 36 0.56 -3.76 4.15
N ALA A 37 0.55 -3.56 5.46
CA ALA A 37 1.63 -4.09 6.30
C ALA A 37 1.72 -5.60 6.18
N GLU A 38 0.58 -6.27 6.18
CA GLU A 38 0.60 -7.70 6.06
C GLU A 38 1.15 -8.16 4.72
N PHE A 39 0.77 -7.50 3.64
CA PHE A 39 1.30 -7.83 2.33
C PHE A 39 2.81 -7.65 2.28
N LEU A 40 3.31 -6.58 2.89
CA LEU A 40 4.74 -6.34 2.89
C LEU A 40 5.48 -7.39 3.70
N ARG A 41 4.92 -7.83 4.82
CA ARG A 41 5.57 -8.89 5.58
C ARG A 41 5.62 -10.18 4.77
N ARG A 42 4.57 -10.49 4.03
CA ARG A 42 4.58 -11.68 3.18
C ARG A 42 5.61 -11.56 2.08
N ALA A 43 5.91 -10.36 1.66
CA ALA A 43 6.91 -10.13 0.62
C ALA A 43 8.33 -10.08 1.17
N GLY A 44 8.50 -10.29 2.46
CA GLY A 44 9.84 -10.35 3.04
C GLY A 44 10.25 -9.15 3.85
N ILE A 45 9.38 -8.17 4.00
CA ILE A 45 9.71 -6.99 4.79
C ILE A 45 9.17 -7.23 6.19
N ASP A 46 9.99 -7.88 7.01
CA ASP A 46 9.51 -8.40 8.27
C ASP A 46 9.13 -7.35 9.28
N ASP A 47 9.69 -6.17 9.17
CA ASP A 47 9.41 -5.10 10.11
C ASP A 47 8.18 -4.28 9.75
N ALA A 48 7.50 -4.64 8.70
CA ALA A 48 6.38 -3.82 8.26
C ALA A 48 5.23 -3.91 9.25
N ASP A 49 4.82 -2.78 9.75
CA ASP A 49 3.64 -2.67 10.58
C ASP A 49 2.93 -1.40 10.15
N GLU A 50 1.90 -1.00 10.86
CA GLU A 50 1.13 0.16 10.44
C GLU A 50 1.96 1.43 10.44
N ALA A 51 2.82 1.59 11.43
CA ALA A 51 3.68 2.76 11.48
C ALA A 51 4.69 2.75 10.34
N TYR A 52 5.21 1.59 10.00
CA TYR A 52 6.12 1.47 8.88
C TYR A 52 5.42 1.88 7.59
N VAL A 53 4.20 1.43 7.40
CA VAL A 53 3.45 1.76 6.18
C VAL A 53 3.25 3.26 6.08
N ALA A 54 2.94 3.92 7.18
CA ALA A 54 2.68 5.35 7.14
C ALA A 54 3.95 6.15 6.88
N ALA A 55 5.10 5.66 7.29
CA ALA A 55 6.32 6.45 7.25
C ALA A 55 7.33 6.02 6.21
N SER A 56 7.18 4.87 5.59
CA SER A 56 8.22 4.34 4.73
C SER A 56 8.35 5.12 3.44
N GLY A 57 9.57 5.47 3.10
CA GLY A 57 9.84 6.08 1.82
C GLY A 57 9.87 5.09 0.67
N LEU A 58 9.70 3.79 0.95
CA LEU A 58 9.71 2.79 -0.10
C LEU A 58 8.35 2.61 -0.76
N ILE A 59 7.33 3.27 -0.25
CA ILE A 59 5.98 3.09 -0.77
C ILE A 59 5.59 4.30 -1.58
N GLU A 60 5.19 4.06 -2.81
CA GLU A 60 4.64 5.10 -3.63
C GLU A 60 3.12 5.06 -3.50
N TRP A 61 2.53 6.12 -2.98
CA TRP A 61 1.08 6.20 -2.81
C TRP A 61 0.51 6.98 -3.99
N ARG A 62 -0.33 6.33 -4.75
CA ARG A 62 -0.94 6.98 -5.91
C ARG A 62 -2.40 7.24 -5.61
N GLY A 63 -2.82 8.47 -5.76
CA GLY A 63 -4.21 8.82 -5.55
C GLY A 63 -4.57 9.02 -4.10
N GLY A 64 -3.62 9.41 -3.27
CA GLY A 64 -3.86 9.65 -1.86
C GLY A 64 -2.87 8.90 -1.02
N GLY A 65 -2.61 9.35 0.15
CA GLY A 65 -1.60 8.80 1.04
C GLY A 65 -2.10 7.63 1.87
N SER A 66 -1.40 7.38 2.96
CA SER A 66 -1.66 6.21 3.78
C SER A 66 -2.99 6.28 4.51
N GLY A 67 -3.60 7.43 4.59
CA GLY A 67 -4.89 7.58 5.22
C GLY A 67 -6.05 7.65 4.26
N THR A 68 -5.81 7.52 2.97
CA THR A 68 -6.86 7.68 1.97
C THR A 68 -7.37 6.34 1.52
N TRP A 69 -8.56 5.98 1.95
CA TRP A 69 -9.18 4.72 1.59
C TRP A 69 -10.58 5.04 1.12
N GLY A 70 -11.01 4.38 0.12
CA GLY A 70 -12.20 4.81 -0.55
C GLY A 70 -13.49 4.58 0.15
N THR A 71 -13.49 3.95 1.28
CA THR A 71 -14.72 3.67 1.87
C THR A 71 -15.11 4.68 2.78
N GLY A 72 -15.03 5.81 2.59
CA GLY A 72 -15.44 6.78 3.44
C GLY A 72 -16.75 6.56 3.90
N PRO A 73 -17.09 6.89 4.98
CA PRO A 73 -18.31 6.71 5.44
C PRO A 73 -19.04 7.58 4.98
N VAL A 74 -19.40 7.75 4.71
CA VAL A 74 -20.18 8.52 4.28
C VAL A 74 -20.86 8.95 4.93
#